data_cc2518776814155bb1a7eb7bf7e23c27
#
_entry.id   cc2518776814155bb1a7eb7bf7e23c27
#
_cell.length_a   1.000
_cell.length_b   1.000
_cell.length_c   1.000
_cell.angle_alpha   90.00
_cell.angle_beta   90.00
_cell.angle_gamma   90.00
#
_symmetry.space_group_name_H-M   'P 1'
#
loop_
_entity.id
_entity.type
_entity.pdbx_description
1 polymer ?
#
loop_
_entity_poly.entity_id
_entity_poly.type
_entity_poly.pdbx_seq_one_letter_code
_entity_poly.pdbx_strand_id
1 'polypeptide(L)'
;TAGTDALHFTNNKFISWASDIKVIRGYQDIANKSLGTVNFGESINAIGMSNKSVISLGDSGVANVSFEGYVLNKSGPDFAVFENSFNHEFLELAFVEVSKDGTNFIRFPASSETSSVTQVGSFDLLDATNINNLAGKYKVQYGTPFDLDDIGMDSIRYIRIVDVVGSIDSTIGSKDAKGRMINDPYPTDFQNNGFYTGGFDLESVGLINYEGEIFLGANELSEQKSRVRIYPNPAISDITITVEKQSEIQIHDVNGKLWFSQRINFGSNNLDLNDLPRGLYSVSVLNEKEHFVSKLV
;
A
#
# COMPACT_ATOMS: atom_id res chain seq x y z
N THR A 1 -2.48 19.42 -13.67
CA THR A 1 -1.64 20.39 -14.40
C THR A 1 -1.70 20.03 -15.87
N ALA A 2 -1.84 21.00 -16.79
CA ALA A 2 -1.83 20.73 -18.21
C ALA A 2 -0.49 20.06 -18.60
N GLY A 3 -0.56 18.97 -19.40
CA GLY A 3 0.62 18.22 -19.84
C GLY A 3 1.09 17.10 -18.89
N THR A 4 0.37 16.83 -17.79
CA THR A 4 0.63 15.66 -16.95
C THR A 4 -0.35 14.54 -17.25
N ASP A 5 0.10 13.29 -17.14
CA ASP A 5 -0.70 12.05 -17.20
C ASP A 5 -1.15 11.54 -15.82
N ALA A 6 -0.78 12.25 -14.72
CA ALA A 6 -1.14 11.91 -13.35
C ALA A 6 -2.65 11.75 -13.16
N LEU A 7 -3.06 10.69 -12.49
CA LEU A 7 -4.45 10.40 -12.18
C LEU A 7 -4.72 10.60 -10.69
N HIS A 8 -5.60 11.54 -10.34
CA HIS A 8 -6.04 11.70 -8.95
C HIS A 8 -6.90 10.49 -8.53
N PHE A 9 -6.77 9.99 -7.31
CA PHE A 9 -7.44 8.77 -6.84
C PHE A 9 -8.98 8.83 -6.93
N THR A 10 -9.57 10.04 -6.91
CA THR A 10 -11.02 10.22 -7.13
C THR A 10 -11.42 10.28 -8.60
N ASN A 11 -10.48 10.02 -9.54
CA ASN A 11 -10.82 10.02 -10.96
C ASN A 11 -11.83 8.90 -11.25
N ASN A 12 -12.92 9.24 -11.93
CA ASN A 12 -14.00 8.30 -12.25
C ASN A 12 -13.61 7.18 -13.23
N LYS A 13 -12.39 7.18 -13.75
CA LYS A 13 -11.84 6.06 -14.51
C LYS A 13 -11.53 4.85 -13.63
N PHE A 14 -11.25 5.06 -12.33
CA PHE A 14 -10.99 3.94 -11.42
C PHE A 14 -12.28 3.20 -11.12
N ILE A 15 -12.35 1.95 -11.54
CA ILE A 15 -13.51 1.05 -11.35
C ILE A 15 -13.32 0.22 -10.08
N SER A 16 -12.09 -0.21 -9.80
CA SER A 16 -11.76 -1.06 -8.66
C SER A 16 -10.33 -0.76 -8.18
N TRP A 17 -9.93 -1.43 -7.11
CA TRP A 17 -8.61 -1.31 -6.50
C TRP A 17 -8.04 -2.70 -6.21
N ALA A 18 -6.74 -2.79 -6.04
CA ALA A 18 -6.11 -4.05 -5.64
C ALA A 18 -6.67 -4.55 -4.32
N SER A 19 -6.92 -5.86 -4.24
CA SER A 19 -7.61 -6.49 -3.11
C SER A 19 -6.74 -7.45 -2.29
N ASP A 20 -5.55 -7.80 -2.80
CA ASP A 20 -4.59 -8.65 -2.10
C ASP A 20 -3.16 -8.24 -2.41
N ILE A 21 -2.26 -8.41 -1.45
CA ILE A 21 -0.86 -8.04 -1.56
C ILE A 21 0.05 -8.97 -0.76
N LYS A 22 1.18 -9.35 -1.36
CA LYS A 22 2.28 -10.04 -0.69
C LYS A 22 3.54 -9.20 -0.83
N VAL A 23 4.16 -8.84 0.31
CA VAL A 23 5.34 -7.98 0.35
C VAL A 23 6.55 -8.78 0.83
N ILE A 24 7.66 -8.62 0.09
CA ILE A 24 8.99 -9.03 0.51
C ILE A 24 9.75 -7.73 0.79
N ARG A 25 10.00 -7.46 2.07
CA ARG A 25 10.71 -6.25 2.51
C ARG A 25 12.17 -6.29 2.04
N GLY A 26 12.60 -5.18 1.47
CA GLY A 26 13.99 -4.92 1.15
C GLY A 26 14.78 -4.37 2.34
N TYR A 27 16.02 -4.02 2.08
CA TYR A 27 16.93 -3.52 3.11
C TYR A 27 16.65 -2.06 3.45
N GLN A 28 17.04 -1.67 4.66
CA GLN A 28 17.11 -0.26 5.03
C GLN A 28 18.19 0.47 4.21
N ASP A 29 19.32 -0.21 3.98
CA ASP A 29 20.40 0.19 3.09
C ASP A 29 21.03 -1.07 2.51
N ILE A 30 20.93 -1.27 1.22
CA ILE A 30 21.46 -2.47 0.54
C ILE A 30 23.00 -2.51 0.57
N ALA A 31 23.66 -1.36 0.69
CA ALA A 31 25.11 -1.29 0.87
C ALA A 31 25.54 -1.71 2.28
N ASN A 32 24.63 -1.60 3.26
CA ASN A 32 24.87 -2.00 4.66
C ASN A 32 23.76 -2.90 5.20
N LYS A 33 23.69 -4.12 4.72
CA LYS A 33 22.68 -5.11 5.09
C LYS A 33 22.60 -5.45 6.59
N SER A 34 23.61 -5.07 7.38
CA SER A 34 23.61 -5.27 8.83
C SER A 34 22.54 -4.42 9.55
N LEU A 35 22.03 -3.37 8.90
CA LEU A 35 20.90 -2.57 9.38
C LEU A 35 19.58 -3.32 9.36
N GLY A 36 19.49 -4.44 8.62
CA GLY A 36 18.26 -5.21 8.47
C GLY A 36 17.33 -4.68 7.37
N THR A 37 16.06 -5.09 7.42
CA THR A 37 15.04 -4.68 6.45
C THR A 37 14.16 -3.56 7.02
N VAL A 38 13.49 -2.82 6.14
CA VAL A 38 12.47 -1.85 6.54
C VAL A 38 11.26 -2.56 7.18
N ASN A 39 10.52 -1.85 8.04
CA ASN A 39 9.34 -2.43 8.71
C ASN A 39 8.16 -1.46 8.85
N PHE A 40 8.20 -0.30 8.18
CA PHE A 40 7.12 0.67 8.27
C PHE A 40 5.88 0.23 7.47
N GLY A 41 4.71 0.40 8.07
CA GLY A 41 3.41 0.08 7.48
C GLY A 41 3.10 -1.42 7.39
N GLU A 42 1.84 -1.73 7.24
CA GLU A 42 1.31 -3.10 7.10
C GLU A 42 0.80 -3.33 5.67
N SER A 43 0.76 -4.57 5.22
CA SER A 43 0.28 -4.92 3.87
C SER A 43 -1.12 -4.40 3.58
N ILE A 44 -2.01 -4.38 4.58
CA ILE A 44 -3.37 -3.86 4.46
C ILE A 44 -3.41 -2.37 4.09
N ASN A 45 -2.37 -1.60 4.39
CA ASN A 45 -2.30 -0.18 4.07
C ASN A 45 -2.29 0.10 2.56
N ALA A 46 -1.80 -0.86 1.76
CA ALA A 46 -1.72 -0.73 0.30
C ALA A 46 -2.86 -1.45 -0.44
N ILE A 47 -3.93 -1.82 0.25
CA ILE A 47 -5.13 -2.45 -0.31
C ILE A 47 -6.28 -1.45 -0.37
N GLY A 48 -7.01 -1.47 -1.48
CA GLY A 48 -8.15 -0.59 -1.71
C GLY A 48 -7.78 0.81 -2.15
N MET A 49 -8.75 1.72 -2.06
CA MET A 49 -8.60 3.11 -2.49
C MET A 49 -7.52 3.84 -1.68
N SER A 50 -6.74 4.68 -2.37
CA SER A 50 -5.74 5.57 -1.76
C SER A 50 -6.32 6.31 -0.54
N ASN A 51 -5.65 6.16 0.61
CA ASN A 51 -6.08 6.71 1.90
C ASN A 51 -4.92 7.35 2.67
N LYS A 52 -3.75 7.54 2.01
CA LYS A 52 -2.49 8.06 2.56
C LYS A 52 -1.78 7.12 3.55
N SER A 53 -2.26 5.90 3.70
CA SER A 53 -1.52 4.87 4.44
C SER A 53 -0.63 4.12 3.45
N VAL A 54 0.57 3.74 3.86
CA VAL A 54 1.55 3.12 2.98
C VAL A 54 2.20 1.90 3.62
N ILE A 55 2.90 1.17 2.77
CA ILE A 55 3.84 0.13 3.17
C ILE A 55 5.18 0.40 2.48
N SER A 56 6.24 0.62 3.28
CA SER A 56 7.59 0.82 2.75
C SER A 56 8.15 -0.47 2.20
N LEU A 57 8.69 -0.45 1.00
CA LEU A 57 9.29 -1.63 0.39
C LEU A 57 10.74 -1.82 0.79
N GLY A 58 11.52 -0.75 0.94
CA GLY A 58 12.97 -0.80 1.20
C GLY A 58 13.78 -1.18 -0.04
N ASP A 59 15.09 -1.01 0.03
CA ASP A 59 16.01 -1.24 -1.08
C ASP A 59 15.83 -2.64 -1.68
N SER A 60 15.44 -2.70 -2.95
CA SER A 60 15.09 -3.92 -3.69
C SER A 60 13.86 -4.66 -3.13
N GLY A 61 13.03 -4.04 -2.33
CA GLY A 61 11.80 -4.63 -1.84
C GLY A 61 10.78 -4.87 -2.97
N VAL A 62 9.88 -5.82 -2.74
CA VAL A 62 8.92 -6.27 -3.76
C VAL A 62 7.53 -6.37 -3.17
N ALA A 63 6.56 -5.77 -3.83
CA ALA A 63 5.14 -5.98 -3.58
C ALA A 63 4.49 -6.71 -4.77
N ASN A 64 3.91 -7.87 -4.54
CA ASN A 64 3.06 -8.55 -5.52
C ASN A 64 1.61 -8.29 -5.17
N VAL A 65 0.95 -7.56 -6.02
CA VAL A 65 -0.44 -7.09 -5.88
C VAL A 65 -1.33 -7.92 -6.78
N SER A 66 -2.52 -8.31 -6.31
CA SER A 66 -3.48 -9.07 -7.09
C SER A 66 -4.91 -8.61 -6.86
N PHE A 67 -5.80 -9.09 -7.74
CA PHE A 67 -7.22 -8.81 -7.75
C PHE A 67 -7.98 -9.97 -8.39
N GLU A 68 -9.27 -10.12 -8.09
CA GLU A 68 -10.05 -11.30 -8.47
C GLU A 68 -10.45 -11.37 -9.96
N GLY A 69 -10.37 -10.27 -10.69
CA GLY A 69 -10.72 -10.20 -12.11
C GLY A 69 -9.49 -10.08 -13.00
N TYR A 70 -9.70 -9.34 -14.09
CA TYR A 70 -8.66 -9.00 -15.06
C TYR A 70 -8.66 -7.49 -15.29
N VAL A 71 -7.46 -6.90 -15.39
CA VAL A 71 -7.29 -5.62 -16.06
C VAL A 71 -7.07 -5.91 -17.53
N LEU A 72 -7.92 -5.33 -18.38
CA LEU A 72 -7.88 -5.50 -19.82
C LEU A 72 -7.15 -4.34 -20.46
N ASN A 73 -6.44 -4.60 -21.55
CA ASN A 73 -5.88 -3.59 -22.42
C ASN A 73 -7.01 -2.92 -23.22
N LYS A 74 -7.24 -1.63 -22.97
CA LYS A 74 -8.16 -0.77 -23.74
C LYS A 74 -7.45 0.54 -24.06
N SER A 75 -8.14 1.46 -24.71
CA SER A 75 -7.54 2.75 -25.10
C SER A 75 -7.11 3.59 -23.90
N GLY A 76 -5.82 3.90 -23.81
CA GLY A 76 -5.19 4.67 -22.74
C GLY A 76 -4.89 3.84 -21.49
N PRO A 77 -4.53 4.46 -20.37
CA PRO A 77 -4.02 3.73 -19.22
C PRO A 77 -5.05 2.76 -18.63
N ASP A 78 -4.56 1.58 -18.24
CA ASP A 78 -5.36 0.47 -17.72
C ASP A 78 -5.34 0.37 -16.20
N PHE A 79 -4.30 0.89 -15.55
CA PHE A 79 -4.19 0.98 -14.09
C PHE A 79 -3.24 2.12 -13.69
N ALA A 80 -3.18 2.42 -12.40
CA ALA A 80 -2.23 3.38 -11.86
C ALA A 80 -1.70 2.94 -10.49
N VAL A 81 -0.42 3.27 -10.23
CA VAL A 81 0.28 2.99 -8.96
C VAL A 81 0.43 4.29 -8.17
N PHE A 82 0.07 4.25 -6.89
CA PHE A 82 0.10 5.38 -5.98
C PHE A 82 1.21 5.23 -4.94
N GLU A 83 1.84 6.34 -4.65
CA GLU A 83 2.93 6.51 -3.70
C GLU A 83 2.64 7.79 -2.87
N ASN A 84 3.28 7.97 -1.69
CA ASN A 84 2.93 9.02 -0.75
C ASN A 84 3.84 10.25 -0.77
N SER A 85 4.60 10.49 -1.81
CA SER A 85 5.50 11.64 -1.94
C SER A 85 4.89 12.97 -1.45
N PHE A 86 5.66 13.73 -0.72
CA PHE A 86 5.20 15.00 -0.11
C PHE A 86 4.91 16.09 -1.14
N ASN A 87 5.60 16.06 -2.29
CA ASN A 87 5.48 17.05 -3.34
C ASN A 87 5.75 16.40 -4.72
N HIS A 88 5.82 17.19 -5.78
CA HIS A 88 6.02 16.69 -7.16
C HIS A 88 7.51 16.49 -7.55
N GLU A 89 8.42 16.67 -6.63
CA GLU A 89 9.87 16.69 -6.90
C GLU A 89 10.65 15.75 -5.97
N PHE A 90 10.17 15.50 -4.75
CA PHE A 90 10.69 14.44 -3.89
C PHE A 90 10.04 13.12 -4.31
N LEU A 91 10.73 12.35 -5.11
CA LEU A 91 10.20 11.15 -5.75
C LEU A 91 11.03 9.94 -5.32
N GLU A 92 10.34 8.87 -4.92
CA GLU A 92 10.91 7.55 -4.69
C GLU A 92 10.34 6.61 -5.75
N LEU A 93 11.20 5.95 -6.50
CA LEU A 93 10.83 5.29 -7.75
C LEU A 93 10.70 3.77 -7.58
N ALA A 94 9.79 3.18 -8.35
CA ALA A 94 9.69 1.73 -8.45
C ALA A 94 9.46 1.26 -9.89
N PHE A 95 10.04 0.10 -10.24
CA PHE A 95 9.68 -0.63 -11.44
C PHE A 95 8.29 -1.25 -11.28
N VAL A 96 7.58 -1.30 -12.40
CA VAL A 96 6.29 -1.97 -12.49
C VAL A 96 6.40 -3.13 -13.47
N GLU A 97 5.97 -4.29 -13.01
CA GLU A 97 5.92 -5.53 -13.77
C GLU A 97 4.51 -6.09 -13.70
N VAL A 98 4.07 -6.79 -14.72
CA VAL A 98 2.72 -7.35 -14.77
C VAL A 98 2.72 -8.78 -15.26
N SER A 99 1.69 -9.55 -14.86
CA SER A 99 1.57 -10.96 -15.21
C SER A 99 0.11 -11.40 -15.34
N LYS A 100 -0.14 -12.39 -16.21
CA LYS A 100 -1.41 -13.12 -16.31
C LYS A 100 -1.53 -14.25 -15.28
N ASP A 101 -0.40 -14.87 -14.92
CA ASP A 101 -0.35 -16.14 -14.18
C ASP A 101 0.32 -16.03 -12.79
N GLY A 102 0.88 -14.86 -12.44
CA GLY A 102 1.59 -14.60 -11.19
C GLY A 102 3.00 -15.22 -11.13
N THR A 103 3.48 -15.78 -12.23
CA THR A 103 4.78 -16.43 -12.35
C THR A 103 5.67 -15.73 -13.38
N ASN A 104 5.15 -15.53 -14.57
CA ASN A 104 5.84 -14.88 -15.67
C ASN A 104 5.50 -13.40 -15.71
N PHE A 105 6.44 -12.56 -15.28
CA PHE A 105 6.26 -11.12 -15.23
C PHE A 105 6.98 -10.42 -16.37
N ILE A 106 6.31 -9.41 -16.97
CA ILE A 106 6.88 -8.53 -17.99
C ILE A 106 7.00 -7.14 -17.34
N ARG A 107 8.21 -6.56 -17.39
CA ARG A 107 8.50 -5.23 -16.86
C ARG A 107 8.19 -4.17 -17.92
N PHE A 108 7.54 -3.09 -17.50
CA PHE A 108 7.43 -1.89 -18.31
C PHE A 108 8.82 -1.32 -18.61
N PRO A 109 9.07 -0.85 -19.84
CA PRO A 109 10.39 -0.36 -20.25
C PRO A 109 10.69 1.00 -19.61
N ALA A 110 11.10 0.97 -18.35
CA ALA A 110 11.42 2.16 -17.57
C ALA A 110 12.62 2.93 -18.13
N SER A 111 12.58 4.25 -18.05
CA SER A 111 13.75 5.08 -18.34
C SER A 111 13.86 6.28 -17.41
N SER A 112 15.11 6.61 -17.02
CA SER A 112 15.45 7.81 -16.26
C SER A 112 16.55 8.60 -16.98
N GLU A 113 16.30 9.88 -17.23
CA GLU A 113 17.27 10.83 -17.78
C GLU A 113 17.95 11.65 -16.66
N THR A 114 17.66 11.35 -15.38
CA THR A 114 18.33 11.97 -14.23
C THR A 114 19.84 11.71 -14.31
N SER A 115 20.65 12.75 -14.18
CA SER A 115 22.11 12.62 -14.27
C SER A 115 22.66 11.69 -13.19
N SER A 116 23.50 10.75 -13.59
CA SER A 116 24.23 9.84 -12.68
C SER A 116 25.67 10.31 -12.37
N VAL A 117 25.96 11.59 -12.57
CA VAL A 117 27.30 12.18 -12.24
C VAL A 117 27.46 12.41 -10.73
N THR A 118 26.37 12.84 -10.08
CA THR A 118 26.34 13.08 -8.63
C THR A 118 25.14 12.34 -8.06
N GLN A 119 25.34 11.64 -6.94
CA GLN A 119 24.25 10.94 -6.25
C GLN A 119 23.19 11.94 -5.79
N VAL A 120 21.93 11.65 -6.08
CA VAL A 120 20.76 12.31 -5.49
C VAL A 120 20.70 11.90 -4.02
N GLY A 121 20.83 12.85 -3.11
CA GLY A 121 20.83 12.61 -1.67
C GLY A 121 19.43 12.28 -1.14
N SER A 122 19.37 11.81 0.09
CA SER A 122 18.16 11.26 0.76
C SER A 122 16.91 12.15 0.69
N PHE A 123 17.07 13.46 0.55
CA PHE A 123 15.98 14.44 0.49
C PHE A 123 16.09 15.39 -0.70
N ASP A 124 16.93 15.06 -1.68
CA ASP A 124 17.09 15.86 -2.89
C ASP A 124 15.90 15.66 -3.84
N LEU A 125 15.74 16.59 -4.75
CA LEU A 125 14.59 16.69 -5.64
C LEU A 125 14.91 16.13 -7.02
N LEU A 126 13.92 15.51 -7.65
CA LEU A 126 13.96 14.98 -9.00
C LEU A 126 13.03 15.76 -9.94
N ASP A 127 13.39 15.81 -11.20
CA ASP A 127 12.50 16.30 -12.25
C ASP A 127 11.70 15.13 -12.84
N ALA A 128 10.41 15.08 -12.56
CA ALA A 128 9.50 14.05 -13.03
C ALA A 128 9.43 13.94 -14.57
N THR A 129 9.81 15.00 -15.31
CA THR A 129 9.84 14.98 -16.79
C THR A 129 10.95 14.09 -17.36
N ASN A 130 11.98 13.81 -16.55
CA ASN A 130 13.08 12.90 -16.89
C ASN A 130 12.74 11.42 -16.65
N ILE A 131 11.53 11.11 -16.17
CA ILE A 131 11.16 9.77 -15.69
C ILE A 131 10.00 9.23 -16.51
N ASN A 132 10.13 8.01 -17.04
CA ASN A 132 9.08 7.32 -17.79
C ASN A 132 8.96 5.85 -17.36
N ASN A 133 7.73 5.33 -17.31
CA ASN A 133 7.39 3.95 -16.94
C ASN A 133 8.01 3.51 -15.60
N LEU A 134 8.11 4.44 -14.63
CA LEU A 134 8.43 4.17 -13.22
C LEU A 134 7.29 4.71 -12.36
N ALA A 135 6.84 3.93 -11.37
CA ALA A 135 5.93 4.41 -10.34
C ALA A 135 6.65 5.41 -9.40
N GLY A 136 5.89 6.19 -8.62
CA GLY A 136 6.43 7.22 -7.71
C GLY A 136 6.70 8.57 -8.37
N LYS A 137 6.23 8.76 -9.59
CA LYS A 137 6.45 9.98 -10.38
C LYS A 137 5.66 11.20 -9.87
N TYR A 138 4.67 11.00 -9.02
CA TYR A 138 3.74 12.03 -8.60
C TYR A 138 3.53 12.03 -7.09
N LYS A 139 3.20 13.19 -6.54
CA LYS A 139 2.90 13.34 -5.11
C LYS A 139 1.69 12.51 -4.68
N VAL A 140 1.57 12.32 -3.38
CA VAL A 140 0.44 11.68 -2.70
C VAL A 140 -0.92 12.03 -3.32
N GLN A 141 -1.81 11.08 -3.43
CA GLN A 141 -3.13 11.14 -4.08
C GLN A 141 -3.10 11.17 -5.63
N TYR A 142 -1.92 11.19 -6.26
CA TYR A 142 -1.79 11.15 -7.72
C TYR A 142 -1.01 9.91 -8.15
N GLY A 143 -1.69 8.99 -8.83
CA GLY A 143 -1.08 7.77 -9.33
C GLY A 143 -0.36 7.97 -10.66
N THR A 144 0.72 7.21 -10.84
CA THR A 144 1.40 7.06 -12.12
C THR A 144 0.65 6.04 -12.96
N PRO A 145 0.10 6.41 -14.13
CA PRO A 145 -0.65 5.52 -15.00
C PRO A 145 0.26 4.60 -15.79
N PHE A 146 -0.27 3.42 -16.14
CA PHE A 146 0.37 2.42 -16.98
C PHE A 146 -0.62 1.88 -18.01
N ASP A 147 -0.14 1.72 -19.25
CA ASP A 147 -0.90 1.26 -20.40
C ASP A 147 -0.32 -0.09 -20.89
N LEU A 148 -1.14 -1.12 -20.97
CA LEU A 148 -0.71 -2.45 -21.40
C LEU A 148 -0.29 -2.50 -22.88
N ASP A 149 -0.68 -1.50 -23.68
CA ASP A 149 -0.17 -1.35 -25.05
C ASP A 149 1.35 -1.16 -25.10
N ASP A 150 1.95 -0.50 -24.10
CA ASP A 150 3.40 -0.27 -24.00
C ASP A 150 4.22 -1.56 -23.99
N ILE A 151 3.60 -2.68 -23.62
CA ILE A 151 4.23 -3.99 -23.48
C ILE A 151 3.51 -5.10 -24.28
N GLY A 152 2.48 -4.74 -25.06
CA GLY A 152 1.75 -5.66 -25.94
C GLY A 152 1.01 -6.79 -25.19
N MET A 153 0.49 -6.52 -24.00
CA MET A 153 -0.33 -7.48 -23.24
C MET A 153 -1.82 -7.17 -23.37
N ASP A 154 -2.66 -8.20 -23.58
CA ASP A 154 -4.11 -8.05 -23.70
C ASP A 154 -4.81 -7.90 -22.33
N SER A 155 -4.25 -8.51 -21.27
CA SER A 155 -4.83 -8.51 -19.93
C SER A 155 -3.83 -8.97 -18.88
N ILE A 156 -4.11 -8.63 -17.61
CA ILE A 156 -3.30 -9.04 -16.46
C ILE A 156 -4.18 -9.37 -15.25
N ARG A 157 -3.60 -10.12 -14.28
CA ARG A 157 -4.18 -10.39 -12.95
C ARG A 157 -3.25 -10.04 -11.81
N TYR A 158 -1.98 -9.79 -12.10
CA TYR A 158 -0.97 -9.52 -11.09
C TYR A 158 -0.14 -8.33 -11.51
N ILE A 159 0.17 -7.48 -10.54
CA ILE A 159 1.07 -6.35 -10.70
C ILE A 159 2.16 -6.51 -9.65
N ARG A 160 3.42 -6.42 -10.06
CA ARG A 160 4.57 -6.45 -9.16
C ARG A 160 5.23 -5.08 -9.17
N ILE A 161 5.38 -4.52 -7.99
CA ILE A 161 6.12 -3.28 -7.76
C ILE A 161 7.47 -3.68 -7.18
N VAL A 162 8.55 -3.22 -7.78
CA VAL A 162 9.92 -3.51 -7.35
C VAL A 162 10.63 -2.20 -7.10
N ASP A 163 11.06 -2.00 -5.87
CA ASP A 163 11.77 -0.79 -5.48
C ASP A 163 13.01 -0.54 -6.36
N VAL A 164 13.23 0.72 -6.72
CA VAL A 164 14.43 1.17 -7.41
C VAL A 164 15.50 1.50 -6.37
N VAL A 165 16.62 0.76 -6.38
CA VAL A 165 17.78 1.19 -5.62
C VAL A 165 18.42 2.37 -6.34
N GLY A 166 18.23 3.57 -5.79
CA GLY A 166 18.61 4.85 -6.42
C GLY A 166 20.10 5.15 -6.46
N SER A 167 20.94 4.21 -6.04
CA SER A 167 22.40 4.38 -6.03
C SER A 167 23.01 4.42 -7.42
N ILE A 168 23.91 5.37 -7.65
CA ILE A 168 24.74 5.40 -8.88
C ILE A 168 25.88 4.39 -8.86
N ASP A 169 26.13 3.71 -7.74
CA ASP A 169 27.07 2.58 -7.67
C ASP A 169 26.51 1.39 -8.47
N SER A 170 27.18 1.05 -9.57
CA SER A 170 26.75 -0.02 -10.50
C SER A 170 26.71 -1.43 -9.89
N THR A 171 27.26 -1.61 -8.68
CA THR A 171 27.26 -2.91 -7.97
C THR A 171 25.98 -3.14 -7.19
N ILE A 172 25.23 -2.10 -6.83
CA ILE A 172 24.02 -2.17 -6.04
C ILE A 172 22.84 -1.45 -6.68
N GLY A 173 23.09 -0.38 -7.44
CA GLY A 173 22.05 0.47 -8.00
C GLY A 173 21.27 -0.18 -9.15
N SER A 174 20.06 0.27 -9.32
CA SER A 174 19.13 -0.17 -10.39
C SER A 174 19.46 0.45 -11.74
N LYS A 175 19.14 -0.28 -12.82
CA LYS A 175 19.32 0.19 -14.19
C LYS A 175 18.00 0.26 -14.93
N ASP A 176 17.87 1.28 -15.77
CA ASP A 176 16.74 1.43 -16.68
C ASP A 176 16.83 0.46 -17.89
N ALA A 177 15.80 0.46 -18.74
CA ALA A 177 15.73 -0.41 -19.92
C ALA A 177 16.85 -0.14 -20.93
N LYS A 178 17.52 1.00 -20.85
CA LYS A 178 18.68 1.36 -21.69
C LYS A 178 20.02 1.04 -21.04
N GLY A 179 20.00 0.43 -19.83
CA GLY A 179 21.21 0.05 -19.06
C GLY A 179 21.86 1.21 -18.30
N ARG A 180 21.21 2.36 -18.21
CA ARG A 180 21.70 3.52 -17.45
C ARG A 180 21.33 3.37 -15.97
N MET A 181 22.18 3.87 -15.08
CA MET A 181 21.87 3.95 -13.66
C MET A 181 20.67 4.86 -13.44
N ILE A 182 19.71 4.40 -12.65
CA ILE A 182 18.62 5.25 -12.15
C ILE A 182 19.16 5.92 -10.87
N ASN A 183 19.22 7.24 -10.89
CA ASN A 183 19.65 8.04 -9.76
C ASN A 183 18.40 8.60 -9.06
N ASP A 184 18.13 8.13 -7.88
CA ASP A 184 16.95 8.32 -7.05
C ASP A 184 17.43 8.65 -5.62
N PRO A 185 16.63 9.23 -4.71
CA PRO A 185 17.07 9.51 -3.36
C PRO A 185 17.70 8.30 -2.65
N TYR A 186 19.00 8.40 -2.35
CA TYR A 186 19.80 7.32 -1.75
C TYR A 186 21.05 7.88 -1.03
N PRO A 187 21.49 7.29 0.10
CA PRO A 187 20.81 6.25 0.89
C PRO A 187 19.65 6.83 1.70
N THR A 188 18.76 5.98 2.21
CA THR A 188 17.75 6.44 3.16
C THR A 188 18.43 6.90 4.46
N ASP A 189 18.12 8.12 4.93
CA ASP A 189 18.70 8.66 6.17
C ASP A 189 17.92 8.18 7.41
N PHE A 190 18.40 7.11 8.05
CA PHE A 190 17.84 6.57 9.28
C PHE A 190 18.32 7.23 10.57
N GLN A 191 19.37 8.05 10.52
CA GLN A 191 20.07 8.47 11.73
C GLN A 191 19.29 9.46 12.60
N ASN A 192 18.27 10.12 12.03
CA ASN A 192 17.62 11.23 12.72
C ASN A 192 16.20 10.95 13.24
N ASN A 193 15.50 9.89 12.84
CA ASN A 193 14.05 9.78 13.10
C ASN A 193 13.57 8.47 13.73
N GLY A 194 14.36 7.42 13.86
CA GLY A 194 13.93 6.13 14.40
C GLY A 194 12.84 5.42 13.56
N PHE A 195 12.55 5.91 12.38
CA PHE A 195 11.62 5.27 11.42
C PHE A 195 12.41 4.37 10.50
N TYR A 196 12.03 3.11 10.47
CA TYR A 196 12.59 2.09 9.55
C TYR A 196 11.78 2.08 8.24
N THR A 197 11.62 3.25 7.61
CA THR A 197 11.06 3.43 6.28
C THR A 197 12.19 3.55 5.28
N GLY A 198 11.93 3.39 4.02
CA GLY A 198 12.90 3.61 2.96
C GLY A 198 12.52 2.90 1.69
N GLY A 199 13.07 3.37 0.58
CA GLY A 199 12.66 3.00 -0.74
C GLY A 199 11.19 3.34 -1.01
N PHE A 200 10.62 2.76 -2.02
CA PHE A 200 9.27 3.05 -2.49
C PHE A 200 8.19 2.78 -1.42
N ASP A 201 7.38 3.77 -1.13
CA ASP A 201 6.27 3.72 -0.19
C ASP A 201 4.94 3.47 -0.93
N LEU A 202 4.59 2.18 -1.12
CA LEU A 202 3.38 1.81 -1.84
C LEU A 202 2.12 2.20 -1.06
N GLU A 203 1.28 3.06 -1.65
CA GLU A 203 -0.01 3.48 -1.10
C GLU A 203 -1.17 2.61 -1.62
N SER A 204 -1.27 2.42 -2.93
CA SER A 204 -2.35 1.62 -3.54
C SER A 204 -2.13 1.38 -5.02
N VAL A 205 -2.96 0.50 -5.60
CA VAL A 205 -3.04 0.29 -7.05
C VAL A 205 -4.49 0.38 -7.50
N GLY A 206 -4.79 1.39 -8.32
CA GLY A 206 -6.12 1.63 -8.88
C GLY A 206 -6.29 0.99 -10.26
N LEU A 207 -7.41 0.32 -10.49
CA LEU A 207 -7.72 -0.44 -11.69
C LEU A 207 -8.74 0.33 -12.55
N ILE A 208 -8.42 0.54 -13.82
CA ILE A 208 -9.21 1.37 -14.75
C ILE A 208 -10.05 0.48 -15.67
N ASN A 209 -9.41 -0.28 -16.55
CA ASN A 209 -10.09 -1.16 -17.48
C ASN A 209 -10.25 -2.56 -16.89
N TYR A 210 -11.00 -2.64 -15.80
CA TYR A 210 -11.13 -3.83 -14.97
C TYR A 210 -12.46 -4.58 -15.22
N GLU A 211 -12.37 -5.91 -15.27
CA GLU A 211 -13.52 -6.83 -15.32
C GLU A 211 -13.39 -7.85 -14.18
N GLY A 212 -14.30 -7.79 -13.22
CA GLY A 212 -14.31 -8.64 -12.04
C GLY A 212 -15.15 -8.06 -10.91
N GLU A 213 -15.07 -8.65 -9.74
CA GLU A 213 -15.72 -8.13 -8.55
C GLU A 213 -15.07 -6.79 -8.12
N ILE A 214 -15.90 -5.75 -7.95
CA ILE A 214 -15.43 -4.41 -7.61
C ILE A 214 -14.98 -4.40 -6.15
N PHE A 215 -13.77 -3.93 -5.91
CA PHE A 215 -13.19 -3.74 -4.59
C PHE A 215 -12.72 -2.29 -4.43
N LEU A 216 -13.32 -1.54 -3.50
CA LEU A 216 -13.00 -0.14 -3.24
C LEU A 216 -12.12 0.07 -2.00
N GLY A 217 -11.99 -0.92 -1.15
CA GLY A 217 -11.08 -0.89 -0.02
C GLY A 217 -11.56 -1.66 1.21
N ALA A 218 -10.70 -1.75 2.22
CA ALA A 218 -10.97 -2.49 3.45
C ALA A 218 -12.22 -2.01 4.21
N ASN A 219 -12.63 -0.75 4.02
CA ASN A 219 -13.88 -0.25 4.62
C ASN A 219 -15.13 -0.93 4.03
N GLU A 220 -15.11 -1.33 2.75
CA GLU A 220 -16.23 -2.09 2.17
C GLU A 220 -16.19 -3.58 2.56
N LEU A 221 -15.00 -4.16 2.74
CA LEU A 221 -14.90 -5.51 3.31
C LEU A 221 -15.44 -5.55 4.74
N SER A 222 -15.30 -4.44 5.51
CA SER A 222 -15.89 -4.35 6.84
C SER A 222 -17.40 -4.20 6.79
N GLU A 223 -17.98 -3.54 5.80
CA GLU A 223 -19.44 -3.41 5.68
C GLU A 223 -20.12 -4.64 5.05
N GLN A 224 -19.47 -5.34 4.11
CA GLN A 224 -20.02 -6.56 3.50
C GLN A 224 -19.68 -7.86 4.24
N LYS A 225 -18.63 -7.89 5.07
CA LYS A 225 -18.21 -9.11 5.80
C LYS A 225 -18.13 -8.97 7.30
N SER A 226 -18.16 -7.78 7.91
CA SER A 226 -18.23 -7.73 9.36
C SER A 226 -19.66 -7.99 9.82
N ARG A 227 -19.94 -9.27 10.03
CA ARG A 227 -21.09 -9.77 10.78
C ARG A 227 -21.05 -9.31 12.25
N VAL A 228 -20.11 -8.41 12.56
CA VAL A 228 -19.90 -7.77 13.88
C VAL A 228 -20.22 -6.29 13.76
N ARG A 229 -21.18 -5.82 14.56
CA ARG A 229 -21.50 -4.39 14.71
C ARG A 229 -21.29 -3.98 16.14
N ILE A 230 -20.64 -2.84 16.37
CA ILE A 230 -20.35 -2.27 17.69
C ILE A 230 -20.92 -0.85 17.72
N TYR A 231 -21.87 -0.59 18.61
CA TYR A 231 -22.48 0.74 18.77
C TYR A 231 -23.03 0.94 20.18
N PRO A 232 -23.12 2.19 20.70
CA PRO A 232 -22.56 3.39 20.09
C PRO A 232 -21.04 3.41 20.16
N ASN A 233 -20.40 4.11 19.20
CA ASN A 233 -18.99 4.42 19.23
C ASN A 233 -18.80 5.85 18.66
N PRO A 234 -18.40 6.86 19.48
CA PRO A 234 -17.95 6.74 20.87
C PRO A 234 -18.98 6.21 21.88
N ALA A 235 -18.47 5.45 22.87
CA ALA A 235 -19.28 4.90 23.96
C ALA A 235 -19.31 5.82 25.18
N ILE A 236 -20.38 5.74 25.99
CA ILE A 236 -20.49 6.48 27.26
C ILE A 236 -20.43 5.54 28.45
N SER A 237 -21.29 4.53 28.50
CA SER A 237 -21.42 3.59 29.62
C SER A 237 -21.55 2.14 29.19
N ASP A 238 -22.03 1.90 27.98
CA ASP A 238 -22.28 0.57 27.43
C ASP A 238 -22.15 0.58 25.92
N ILE A 239 -21.96 -0.62 25.36
CA ILE A 239 -21.99 -0.86 23.93
C ILE A 239 -22.84 -2.09 23.64
N THR A 240 -23.46 -2.09 22.49
CA THR A 240 -24.10 -3.27 21.91
C THR A 240 -23.17 -3.85 20.84
N ILE A 241 -22.87 -5.14 20.97
CA ILE A 241 -22.13 -5.90 19.97
C ILE A 241 -23.06 -6.95 19.36
N THR A 242 -23.23 -6.87 18.05
CA THR A 242 -24.02 -7.86 17.29
C THR A 242 -23.09 -8.81 16.57
N VAL A 243 -23.26 -10.11 16.73
CA VAL A 243 -22.47 -11.16 16.07
C VAL A 243 -23.37 -12.22 15.45
N GLU A 244 -22.93 -12.83 14.36
CA GLU A 244 -23.68 -13.91 13.69
C GLU A 244 -23.30 -15.32 14.16
N LYS A 245 -22.35 -15.44 15.07
CA LYS A 245 -21.92 -16.70 15.69
C LYS A 245 -21.46 -16.43 17.11
N GLN A 246 -21.47 -17.47 17.92
CA GLN A 246 -20.85 -17.41 19.24
C GLN A 246 -19.37 -16.99 19.07
N SER A 247 -18.97 -15.98 19.81
CA SER A 247 -17.65 -15.34 19.70
C SER A 247 -17.09 -15.02 21.08
N GLU A 248 -15.80 -14.80 21.16
CA GLU A 248 -15.14 -14.23 22.33
C GLU A 248 -14.83 -12.77 22.07
N ILE A 249 -15.17 -11.89 23.02
CA ILE A 249 -14.78 -10.47 22.97
C ILE A 249 -13.61 -10.25 23.91
N GLN A 250 -12.66 -9.43 23.46
CA GLN A 250 -11.57 -8.91 24.28
C GLN A 250 -11.44 -7.41 24.05
N ILE A 251 -11.28 -6.63 25.13
CA ILE A 251 -11.06 -5.19 25.08
C ILE A 251 -9.70 -4.88 25.69
N HIS A 252 -8.80 -4.25 24.91
CA HIS A 252 -7.47 -3.88 25.33
C HIS A 252 -7.28 -2.36 25.25
N ASP A 253 -6.51 -1.78 26.17
CA ASP A 253 -6.07 -0.40 26.06
C ASP A 253 -4.92 -0.24 25.05
N VAL A 254 -4.48 1.00 24.83
CA VAL A 254 -3.38 1.33 23.90
C VAL A 254 -2.03 0.72 24.25
N ASN A 255 -1.86 0.24 25.48
CA ASN A 255 -0.66 -0.46 25.95
C ASN A 255 -0.79 -1.99 25.85
N GLY A 256 -1.91 -2.48 25.29
CA GLY A 256 -2.18 -3.91 25.16
C GLY A 256 -2.67 -4.60 26.45
N LYS A 257 -2.99 -3.84 27.52
CA LYS A 257 -3.54 -4.41 28.73
C LYS A 257 -4.98 -4.84 28.48
N LEU A 258 -5.29 -6.10 28.77
CA LEU A 258 -6.65 -6.64 28.72
C LEU A 258 -7.49 -6.08 29.88
N TRP A 259 -8.61 -5.44 29.54
CA TRP A 259 -9.57 -4.89 30.49
C TRP A 259 -10.84 -5.72 30.58
N PHE A 260 -11.24 -6.37 29.49
CA PHE A 260 -12.47 -7.12 29.40
C PHE A 260 -12.31 -8.34 28.50
N SER A 261 -12.85 -9.50 28.93
CA SER A 261 -12.99 -10.68 28.10
C SER A 261 -14.27 -11.43 28.46
N GLN A 262 -15.09 -11.72 27.45
CA GLN A 262 -16.35 -12.43 27.61
C GLN A 262 -16.73 -13.22 26.37
N ARG A 263 -17.36 -14.39 26.53
CA ARG A 263 -18.07 -15.08 25.46
C ARG A 263 -19.44 -14.47 25.25
N ILE A 264 -19.78 -14.21 24.00
CA ILE A 264 -21.08 -13.70 23.58
C ILE A 264 -21.76 -14.67 22.60
N ASN A 265 -23.09 -14.67 22.63
CA ASN A 265 -23.90 -15.54 21.78
C ASN A 265 -24.29 -14.83 20.48
N PHE A 266 -24.77 -15.61 19.51
CA PHE A 266 -25.40 -15.10 18.31
C PHE A 266 -26.44 -14.01 18.63
N GLY A 267 -26.44 -12.93 17.86
CA GLY A 267 -27.34 -11.79 18.02
C GLY A 267 -26.70 -10.62 18.75
N SER A 268 -27.51 -9.75 19.30
CA SER A 268 -27.07 -8.52 19.98
C SER A 268 -26.78 -8.78 21.45
N ASN A 269 -25.59 -8.38 21.90
CA ASN A 269 -25.13 -8.52 23.27
C ASN A 269 -24.77 -7.12 23.80
N ASN A 270 -25.29 -6.77 24.98
CA ASN A 270 -24.98 -5.51 25.62
C ASN A 270 -23.84 -5.70 26.64
N LEU A 271 -22.83 -4.83 26.58
CA LEU A 271 -21.68 -4.85 27.46
C LEU A 271 -21.60 -3.55 28.25
N ASP A 272 -21.54 -3.69 29.55
CA ASP A 272 -21.31 -2.59 30.48
C ASP A 272 -19.82 -2.22 30.49
N LEU A 273 -19.50 -0.94 30.29
CA LEU A 273 -18.15 -0.40 30.22
C LEU A 273 -17.83 0.54 31.40
N ASN A 274 -18.70 0.63 32.40
CA ASN A 274 -18.55 1.57 33.52
C ASN A 274 -17.23 1.40 34.31
N ASP A 275 -16.65 0.21 34.29
CA ASP A 275 -15.37 -0.08 34.93
C ASP A 275 -14.16 0.28 34.07
N LEU A 276 -14.35 0.69 32.82
CA LEU A 276 -13.26 1.11 31.92
C LEU A 276 -13.00 2.61 32.09
N PRO A 277 -11.76 3.03 32.36
CA PRO A 277 -11.38 4.44 32.28
C PRO A 277 -11.69 5.07 30.93
N ARG A 278 -11.94 6.35 30.89
CA ARG A 278 -12.09 7.04 29.60
C ARG A 278 -10.82 6.95 28.80
N GLY A 279 -10.92 6.58 27.53
CA GLY A 279 -9.74 6.40 26.69
C GLY A 279 -10.03 5.73 25.35
N LEU A 280 -8.96 5.35 24.72
CA LEU A 280 -8.96 4.64 23.45
C LEU A 280 -8.67 3.16 23.69
N TYR A 281 -9.50 2.32 23.12
CA TYR A 281 -9.41 0.87 23.27
C TYR A 281 -9.46 0.17 21.91
N SER A 282 -8.94 -1.04 21.83
CA SER A 282 -9.20 -1.99 20.75
C SER A 282 -10.19 -3.05 21.24
N VAL A 283 -11.22 -3.31 20.46
CA VAL A 283 -12.17 -4.41 20.67
C VAL A 283 -11.88 -5.49 19.66
N SER A 284 -11.52 -6.67 20.14
CA SER A 284 -11.33 -7.87 19.34
C SER A 284 -12.53 -8.80 19.52
N VAL A 285 -13.09 -9.29 18.42
CA VAL A 285 -14.16 -10.30 18.40
C VAL A 285 -13.63 -11.50 17.64
N LEU A 286 -13.50 -12.63 18.33
CA LEU A 286 -12.88 -13.86 17.82
C LEU A 286 -13.88 -14.99 17.78
N ASN A 287 -13.91 -15.76 16.69
CA ASN A 287 -14.54 -17.07 16.60
C ASN A 287 -13.59 -18.07 15.90
N GLU A 288 -14.03 -19.31 15.73
CA GLU A 288 -13.19 -20.38 15.16
C GLU A 288 -12.61 -20.08 13.76
N LYS A 289 -13.17 -19.11 13.03
CA LYS A 289 -12.82 -18.83 11.62
C LYS A 289 -12.48 -17.39 11.36
N GLU A 290 -12.82 -16.46 12.26
CA GLU A 290 -12.75 -15.02 12.00
C GLU A 290 -12.20 -14.28 13.21
N HIS A 291 -11.40 -13.27 12.96
CA HIS A 291 -10.91 -12.32 13.94
C HIS A 291 -11.23 -10.91 13.44
N PHE A 292 -12.12 -10.23 14.15
CA PHE A 292 -12.50 -8.84 13.89
C PHE A 292 -11.90 -7.94 14.95
N VAL A 293 -11.33 -6.81 14.54
CA VAL A 293 -10.79 -5.79 15.45
C VAL A 293 -11.36 -4.43 15.08
N SER A 294 -11.82 -3.69 16.07
CA SER A 294 -12.33 -2.33 15.91
C SER A 294 -11.80 -1.42 17.01
N LYS A 295 -11.71 -0.13 16.69
CA LYS A 295 -11.43 0.94 17.63
C LYS A 295 -12.70 1.24 18.45
N LEU A 296 -12.57 1.42 19.77
CA LEU A 296 -13.60 1.91 20.67
C LEU A 296 -13.08 3.17 21.39
N VAL A 297 -13.93 4.20 21.46
CA VAL A 297 -13.60 5.50 22.06
C VAL A 297 -14.56 5.80 23.21
#